data_a7260cf918004f24e0423a28a6e569fd
#
_entry.id   a7260cf918004f24e0423a28a6e569fd
#
_cell.length_a   1.000
_cell.length_b   1.000
_cell.length_c   1.000
_cell.angle_alpha   90.00
_cell.angle_beta   90.00
_cell.angle_gamma   90.00
#
_symmetry.space_group_name_H-M   'P 1'
#
loop_
_entity.id
_entity.type
_entity.pdbx_description
1 polymer ?
#
loop_
_entity_poly.entity_id
_entity_poly.type
_entity_poly.pdbx_seq_one_letter_code
_entity_poly.pdbx_strand_id
1 'polypeptide(L)'
;MVEKKKSPRSRGRPQVRSDDETRQVIILAAERQFCDLGYETANINVIAQNSGVSTKTLYRLFPTKADLFERVISLRIAEFVLEADEEQLDAVSVKTGLVRLLAAYGHLVLASDTIAIIRLVLAEAERFPEIAATFWERAIERTNATLERWLRAQSAHGRLAIDDPHMAAGMLRGMMAMEPQRAVMMGRIRDIDEATIMARAERCAEIFLNGALSR
;
A
#
# COMPACT_ATOMS: atom_id res chain seq x y z
N MET A 1 -64.06 -15.72 -25.49
CA MET A 1 -62.83 -15.12 -26.02
C MET A 1 -62.23 -14.26 -24.90
N VAL A 2 -61.14 -14.72 -24.29
CA VAL A 2 -60.47 -13.99 -23.21
C VAL A 2 -59.13 -13.53 -23.73
N GLU A 3 -58.96 -12.22 -23.88
CA GLU A 3 -57.71 -11.59 -24.34
C GLU A 3 -56.63 -11.66 -23.28
N LYS A 4 -55.52 -12.33 -23.58
CA LYS A 4 -54.28 -12.33 -22.76
C LYS A 4 -53.55 -11.01 -22.94
N LYS A 5 -53.62 -10.12 -21.93
CA LYS A 5 -52.72 -8.95 -21.81
C LYS A 5 -51.27 -9.41 -21.69
N LYS A 6 -50.44 -9.11 -22.69
CA LYS A 6 -48.98 -9.22 -22.61
C LYS A 6 -48.44 -8.12 -21.69
N SER A 7 -47.78 -8.52 -20.59
CA SER A 7 -47.01 -7.60 -19.72
C SER A 7 -45.77 -7.09 -20.50
N PRO A 8 -45.40 -5.81 -20.37
CA PRO A 8 -44.23 -5.26 -20.98
C PRO A 8 -42.98 -5.80 -20.26
N ARG A 9 -42.08 -6.44 -21.02
CA ARG A 9 -40.73 -6.79 -20.56
C ARG A 9 -39.97 -5.50 -20.25
N SER A 10 -39.70 -5.22 -18.99
CA SER A 10 -38.76 -4.20 -18.54
C SER A 10 -37.39 -4.52 -19.08
N ARG A 11 -36.95 -3.78 -20.11
CA ARG A 11 -35.56 -3.72 -20.53
C ARG A 11 -34.81 -2.80 -19.55
N GLY A 12 -34.37 -3.37 -18.43
CA GLY A 12 -33.40 -2.69 -17.57
C GLY A 12 -32.10 -2.50 -18.36
N ARG A 13 -31.75 -1.23 -18.57
CA ARG A 13 -30.39 -0.87 -19.03
C ARG A 13 -29.40 -1.48 -18.06
N PRO A 14 -28.34 -2.20 -18.50
CA PRO A 14 -27.31 -2.70 -17.59
C PRO A 14 -26.83 -1.55 -16.71
N GLN A 15 -26.75 -1.77 -15.41
CA GLN A 15 -26.27 -0.77 -14.47
C GLN A 15 -24.83 -0.43 -14.86
N VAL A 16 -24.63 0.76 -15.40
CA VAL A 16 -23.30 1.25 -15.82
C VAL A 16 -22.55 1.55 -14.53
N ARG A 17 -21.46 0.81 -14.28
CA ARG A 17 -20.55 1.12 -13.17
C ARG A 17 -20.12 2.59 -13.25
N SER A 18 -19.99 3.24 -12.11
CA SER A 18 -19.38 4.57 -12.02
C SER A 18 -17.92 4.51 -12.49
N ASP A 19 -17.33 5.64 -12.85
CA ASP A 19 -15.91 5.71 -13.20
C ASP A 19 -15.03 5.26 -12.03
N ASP A 20 -15.42 5.53 -10.79
CA ASP A 20 -14.67 5.12 -9.60
C ASP A 20 -14.72 3.61 -9.38
N GLU A 21 -15.89 2.99 -9.47
CA GLU A 21 -16.01 1.52 -9.43
C GLU A 21 -15.23 0.86 -10.57
N THR A 22 -15.26 1.48 -11.75
CA THR A 22 -14.51 1.01 -12.91
C THR A 22 -13.00 1.11 -12.69
N ARG A 23 -12.52 2.21 -12.10
CA ARG A 23 -11.11 2.38 -11.71
C ARG A 23 -10.67 1.28 -10.75
N GLN A 24 -11.45 1.00 -9.71
CA GLN A 24 -11.13 -0.02 -8.72
C GLN A 24 -10.93 -1.41 -9.34
N VAL A 25 -11.87 -1.87 -10.17
CA VAL A 25 -11.74 -3.20 -10.80
C VAL A 25 -10.55 -3.27 -11.77
N ILE A 26 -10.21 -2.17 -12.46
CA ILE A 26 -9.02 -2.11 -13.32
C ILE A 26 -7.74 -2.19 -12.48
N ILE A 27 -7.65 -1.45 -11.37
CA ILE A 27 -6.49 -1.44 -10.48
C ILE A 27 -6.23 -2.84 -9.91
N LEU A 28 -7.27 -3.52 -9.42
CA LEU A 28 -7.14 -4.89 -8.89
C LEU A 28 -6.69 -5.90 -9.95
N ALA A 29 -7.18 -5.78 -11.18
CA ALA A 29 -6.76 -6.62 -12.29
C ALA A 29 -5.30 -6.31 -12.72
N ALA A 30 -4.91 -5.05 -12.69
CA ALA A 30 -3.56 -4.61 -13.02
C ALA A 30 -2.55 -5.08 -11.97
N GLU A 31 -2.88 -4.96 -10.70
CA GLU A 31 -2.05 -5.43 -9.61
C GLU A 31 -1.69 -6.90 -9.75
N ARG A 32 -2.68 -7.77 -10.00
CA ARG A 32 -2.46 -9.20 -10.25
C ARG A 32 -1.51 -9.42 -11.44
N GLN A 33 -1.75 -8.72 -12.56
CA GLN A 33 -0.90 -8.84 -13.74
C GLN A 33 0.55 -8.38 -13.48
N PHE A 34 0.74 -7.30 -12.73
CA PHE A 34 2.07 -6.81 -12.37
C PHE A 34 2.77 -7.78 -11.41
N CYS A 35 2.08 -8.30 -10.40
CA CYS A 35 2.66 -9.23 -9.44
C CYS A 35 3.02 -10.59 -10.07
N ASP A 36 2.16 -11.10 -10.96
CA ASP A 36 2.32 -12.44 -11.54
C ASP A 36 3.32 -12.47 -12.70
N LEU A 37 3.33 -11.44 -13.55
CA LEU A 37 4.05 -11.44 -14.82
C LEU A 37 5.18 -10.39 -14.91
N GLY A 38 5.28 -9.49 -13.96
CA GLY A 38 6.20 -8.34 -14.01
C GLY A 38 5.63 -7.15 -14.78
N TYR A 39 6.33 -6.00 -14.69
CA TYR A 39 5.85 -4.77 -15.32
C TYR A 39 5.89 -4.87 -16.84
N GLU A 40 7.01 -5.32 -17.43
CA GLU A 40 7.15 -5.41 -18.88
C GLU A 40 6.07 -6.28 -19.52
N THR A 41 5.87 -7.49 -19.01
CA THR A 41 5.02 -8.53 -19.59
C THR A 41 3.53 -8.29 -19.35
N ALA A 42 3.17 -7.52 -18.32
CA ALA A 42 1.78 -7.19 -18.02
C ALA A 42 1.09 -6.53 -19.23
N ASN A 43 -0.03 -7.11 -19.67
CA ASN A 43 -0.71 -6.75 -20.91
C ASN A 43 -2.00 -5.98 -20.62
N ILE A 44 -2.08 -4.74 -21.10
CA ILE A 44 -3.23 -3.84 -20.93
C ILE A 44 -4.53 -4.44 -21.48
N ASN A 45 -4.49 -5.19 -22.57
CA ASN A 45 -5.70 -5.83 -23.13
C ASN A 45 -6.21 -6.93 -22.19
N VAL A 46 -5.32 -7.70 -21.58
CA VAL A 46 -5.68 -8.73 -20.58
C VAL A 46 -6.23 -8.08 -19.32
N ILE A 47 -5.63 -6.99 -18.85
CA ILE A 47 -6.13 -6.21 -17.72
C ILE A 47 -7.55 -5.70 -18.00
N ALA A 48 -7.79 -5.13 -19.20
CA ALA A 48 -9.12 -4.65 -19.60
C ALA A 48 -10.14 -5.79 -19.63
N GLN A 49 -9.78 -6.94 -20.20
CA GLN A 49 -10.62 -8.13 -20.25
C GLN A 49 -10.97 -8.64 -18.84
N ASN A 50 -9.97 -8.78 -17.96
CA ASN A 50 -10.15 -9.29 -16.60
C ASN A 50 -10.99 -8.34 -15.72
N SER A 51 -10.97 -7.04 -16.01
CA SER A 51 -11.79 -6.03 -15.32
C SER A 51 -13.18 -5.84 -15.95
N GLY A 52 -13.47 -6.54 -17.08
CA GLY A 52 -14.75 -6.46 -17.77
C GLY A 52 -15.00 -5.11 -18.45
N VAL A 53 -13.93 -4.45 -18.92
CA VAL A 53 -14.01 -3.17 -19.64
C VAL A 53 -13.36 -3.24 -21.02
N SER A 54 -13.69 -2.29 -21.90
CA SER A 54 -12.97 -2.15 -23.17
C SER A 54 -11.58 -1.53 -22.95
N THR A 55 -10.60 -1.88 -23.78
CA THR A 55 -9.28 -1.22 -23.81
C THR A 55 -9.40 0.30 -23.97
N LYS A 56 -10.38 0.78 -24.73
CA LYS A 56 -10.68 2.21 -24.89
C LYS A 56 -11.09 2.84 -23.54
N THR A 57 -11.92 2.14 -22.74
CA THR A 57 -12.31 2.61 -21.41
C THR A 57 -11.11 2.64 -20.46
N LEU A 58 -10.26 1.62 -20.51
CA LEU A 58 -9.05 1.57 -19.71
C LEU A 58 -8.12 2.75 -20.02
N TYR A 59 -7.78 2.99 -21.30
CA TYR A 59 -6.91 4.11 -21.70
C TYR A 59 -7.53 5.49 -21.42
N ARG A 60 -8.86 5.62 -21.40
CA ARG A 60 -9.52 6.85 -20.99
C ARG A 60 -9.28 7.14 -19.51
N LEU A 61 -9.23 6.10 -18.67
CA LEU A 61 -9.08 6.23 -17.21
C LEU A 61 -7.61 6.22 -16.75
N PHE A 62 -6.75 5.53 -17.51
CA PHE A 62 -5.32 5.39 -17.29
C PHE A 62 -4.60 5.50 -18.63
N PRO A 63 -4.15 6.70 -19.00
CA PRO A 63 -3.56 6.97 -20.33
C PRO A 63 -2.34 6.11 -20.65
N THR A 64 -1.54 5.78 -19.64
CA THR A 64 -0.34 4.95 -19.78
C THR A 64 -0.32 3.79 -18.79
N LYS A 65 0.54 2.81 -19.06
CA LYS A 65 0.80 1.70 -18.13
C LYS A 65 1.46 2.19 -16.83
N ALA A 66 2.27 3.24 -16.92
CA ALA A 66 2.89 3.90 -15.78
C ALA A 66 1.86 4.56 -14.85
N ASP A 67 0.85 5.26 -15.41
CA ASP A 67 -0.26 5.84 -14.63
C ASP A 67 -1.05 4.76 -13.89
N LEU A 68 -1.26 3.62 -14.55
CA LEU A 68 -1.94 2.48 -13.93
C LEU A 68 -1.10 1.88 -12.80
N PHE A 69 0.22 1.73 -12.99
CA PHE A 69 1.15 1.27 -11.97
C PHE A 69 1.19 2.22 -10.77
N GLU A 70 1.31 3.53 -11.03
CA GLU A 70 1.26 4.57 -9.98
C GLU A 70 -0.02 4.43 -9.14
N ARG A 71 -1.15 4.17 -9.80
CA ARG A 71 -2.42 4.05 -9.09
C ARG A 71 -2.51 2.80 -8.23
N VAL A 72 -1.94 1.68 -8.68
CA VAL A 72 -1.79 0.46 -7.88
C VAL A 72 -0.98 0.75 -6.61
N ILE A 73 0.17 1.39 -6.73
CA ILE A 73 1.01 1.78 -5.58
C ILE A 73 0.26 2.73 -4.63
N SER A 74 -0.38 3.77 -5.19
CA SER A 74 -1.06 4.79 -4.39
C SER A 74 -2.22 4.22 -3.57
N LEU A 75 -2.95 3.23 -4.10
CA LEU A 75 -4.05 2.58 -3.38
C LEU A 75 -3.54 1.82 -2.14
N ARG A 76 -2.45 1.07 -2.29
CA ARG A 76 -1.81 0.34 -1.20
C ARG A 76 -1.36 1.25 -0.05
N ILE A 77 -0.78 2.39 -0.40
CA ILE A 77 -0.29 3.33 0.60
C ILE A 77 -1.45 4.07 1.30
N ALA A 78 -2.56 4.28 0.60
CA ALA A 78 -3.72 4.97 1.17
C ALA A 78 -4.28 4.25 2.40
N GLU A 79 -4.34 2.92 2.40
CA GLU A 79 -4.79 2.13 3.54
C GLU A 79 -3.91 2.37 4.78
N PHE A 80 -2.59 2.30 4.61
CA PHE A 80 -1.65 2.61 5.70
C PHE A 80 -1.80 4.02 6.24
N VAL A 81 -1.97 5.03 5.36
CA VAL A 81 -2.14 6.42 5.79
C VAL A 81 -3.41 6.62 6.59
N LEU A 82 -4.49 5.91 6.25
CA LEU A 82 -5.74 5.93 7.01
C LEU A 82 -5.63 5.26 8.38
N GLU A 83 -4.89 4.15 8.48
CA GLU A 83 -4.63 3.48 9.76
C GLU A 83 -3.73 4.31 10.69
N ALA A 84 -2.89 5.17 10.13
CA ALA A 84 -2.02 6.09 10.85
C ALA A 84 -2.72 7.41 11.23
N ASP A 85 -4.00 7.36 11.60
CA ASP A 85 -4.77 8.53 12.05
C ASP A 85 -4.16 9.15 13.31
N GLU A 86 -3.71 10.40 13.19
CA GLU A 86 -2.99 11.12 14.25
C GLU A 86 -3.86 11.29 15.50
N GLU A 87 -5.16 11.56 15.38
CA GLU A 87 -6.05 11.74 16.54
C GLU A 87 -6.15 10.45 17.35
N GLN A 88 -6.27 9.31 16.69
CA GLN A 88 -6.33 8.01 17.36
C GLN A 88 -4.99 7.60 17.98
N LEU A 89 -3.88 7.97 17.34
CA LEU A 89 -2.53 7.69 17.85
C LEU A 89 -2.16 8.61 19.02
N ASP A 90 -2.63 9.85 19.05
CA ASP A 90 -2.38 10.80 20.14
C ASP A 90 -3.26 10.56 21.37
N ALA A 91 -4.39 9.88 21.22
CA ALA A 91 -5.30 9.52 22.30
C ALA A 91 -4.75 8.44 23.25
N VAL A 92 -3.63 7.78 22.89
CA VAL A 92 -3.02 6.69 23.64
C VAL A 92 -1.61 7.04 24.13
N SER A 93 -0.98 6.16 24.90
CA SER A 93 0.42 6.36 25.29
C SER A 93 1.35 6.36 24.09
N VAL A 94 2.49 7.07 24.17
CA VAL A 94 3.51 7.11 23.10
C VAL A 94 3.93 5.70 22.67
N LYS A 95 4.13 4.78 23.63
CA LYS A 95 4.45 3.37 23.32
C LYS A 95 3.33 2.72 22.51
N THR A 96 2.09 2.85 22.94
CA THR A 96 0.94 2.25 22.25
C THR A 96 0.75 2.84 20.86
N GLY A 97 0.88 4.17 20.72
CA GLY A 97 0.80 4.85 19.42
C GLY A 97 1.89 4.38 18.45
N LEU A 98 3.14 4.29 18.92
CA LEU A 98 4.26 3.80 18.10
C LEU A 98 4.07 2.33 17.68
N VAL A 99 3.62 1.47 18.60
CA VAL A 99 3.35 0.05 18.27
C VAL A 99 2.27 -0.06 17.21
N ARG A 100 1.15 0.67 17.33
CA ARG A 100 0.08 0.68 16.32
C ARG A 100 0.58 1.15 14.96
N LEU A 101 1.34 2.25 14.93
CA LEU A 101 1.89 2.80 13.70
C LEU A 101 2.88 1.84 13.03
N LEU A 102 3.75 1.18 13.81
CA LEU A 102 4.69 0.18 13.30
C LEU A 102 3.99 -1.10 12.85
N ALA A 103 2.93 -1.53 13.54
CA ALA A 103 2.13 -2.68 13.12
C ALA A 103 1.44 -2.40 11.78
N ALA A 104 0.77 -1.25 11.63
CA ALA A 104 0.17 -0.82 10.36
C ALA A 104 1.21 -0.78 9.22
N TYR A 105 2.39 -0.23 9.50
CA TYR A 105 3.49 -0.25 8.53
C TYR A 105 3.95 -1.68 8.21
N GLY A 106 4.03 -2.56 9.21
CA GLY A 106 4.37 -3.97 9.04
C GLY A 106 3.37 -4.70 8.14
N HIS A 107 2.07 -4.53 8.38
CA HIS A 107 1.01 -5.10 7.56
C HIS A 107 1.15 -4.68 6.09
N LEU A 108 1.42 -3.40 5.83
CA LEU A 108 1.64 -2.91 4.48
C LEU A 108 2.84 -3.57 3.80
N VAL A 109 4.02 -3.51 4.46
CA VAL A 109 5.29 -3.81 3.76
C VAL A 109 5.67 -5.29 3.77
N LEU A 110 5.06 -6.08 4.66
CA LEU A 110 5.31 -7.52 4.78
C LEU A 110 4.21 -8.35 4.09
N ALA A 111 3.16 -7.73 3.56
CA ALA A 111 2.16 -8.40 2.75
C ALA A 111 2.79 -9.01 1.49
N SER A 112 2.36 -10.22 1.13
CA SER A 112 2.92 -11.00 0.02
C SER A 112 2.88 -10.28 -1.33
N ASP A 113 1.81 -9.55 -1.59
CA ASP A 113 1.61 -8.74 -2.80
C ASP A 113 2.47 -7.47 -2.80
N THR A 114 2.65 -6.79 -1.67
CA THR A 114 3.61 -5.69 -1.55
C THR A 114 5.04 -6.16 -1.79
N ILE A 115 5.41 -7.31 -1.24
CA ILE A 115 6.73 -7.93 -1.49
C ILE A 115 6.90 -8.30 -2.97
N ALA A 116 5.84 -8.79 -3.64
CA ALA A 116 5.88 -9.06 -5.08
C ALA A 116 6.13 -7.78 -5.90
N ILE A 117 5.47 -6.67 -5.54
CA ILE A 117 5.71 -5.36 -6.16
C ILE A 117 7.16 -4.88 -5.93
N ILE A 118 7.69 -5.01 -4.71
CA ILE A 118 9.08 -4.64 -4.41
C ILE A 118 10.06 -5.45 -5.26
N ARG A 119 9.85 -6.77 -5.38
CA ARG A 119 10.67 -7.62 -6.26
C ARG A 119 10.63 -7.14 -7.71
N LEU A 120 9.44 -6.86 -8.22
CA LEU A 120 9.24 -6.34 -9.57
C LEU A 120 10.02 -5.03 -9.78
N VAL A 121 9.85 -4.07 -8.88
CA VAL A 121 10.55 -2.77 -8.98
C VAL A 121 12.06 -2.96 -8.98
N LEU A 122 12.59 -3.78 -8.05
CA LEU A 122 14.03 -4.04 -7.97
C LEU A 122 14.57 -4.77 -9.19
N ALA A 123 13.80 -5.68 -9.77
CA ALA A 123 14.23 -6.44 -10.96
C ALA A 123 14.22 -5.60 -12.24
N GLU A 124 13.32 -4.63 -12.35
CA GLU A 124 13.08 -3.89 -13.58
C GLU A 124 13.52 -2.41 -13.50
N ALA A 125 14.05 -1.94 -12.37
CA ALA A 125 14.41 -0.54 -12.12
C ALA A 125 15.40 0.05 -13.15
N GLU A 126 16.37 -0.74 -13.60
CA GLU A 126 17.36 -0.29 -14.60
C GLU A 126 16.73 -0.11 -15.98
N ARG A 127 15.75 -0.94 -16.32
CA ARG A 127 15.08 -0.94 -17.62
C ARG A 127 13.91 0.03 -17.68
N PHE A 128 13.21 0.21 -16.58
CA PHE A 128 12.04 1.08 -16.43
C PHE A 128 12.22 2.01 -15.22
N PRO A 129 13.11 3.03 -15.32
CA PRO A 129 13.41 3.91 -14.20
C PRO A 129 12.19 4.69 -13.69
N GLU A 130 11.16 4.86 -14.51
CA GLU A 130 9.92 5.51 -14.12
C GLU A 130 9.14 4.73 -13.04
N ILE A 131 9.19 3.38 -13.03
CA ILE A 131 8.53 2.60 -11.97
C ILE A 131 9.30 2.69 -10.66
N ALA A 132 10.63 2.76 -10.71
CA ALA A 132 11.46 2.95 -9.53
C ALA A 132 11.24 4.33 -8.91
N ALA A 133 11.20 5.39 -9.74
CA ALA A 133 10.89 6.75 -9.30
C ALA A 133 9.47 6.82 -8.68
N THR A 134 8.48 6.26 -9.36
CA THR A 134 7.09 6.19 -8.86
C THR A 134 7.02 5.46 -7.52
N PHE A 135 7.68 4.31 -7.39
CA PHE A 135 7.70 3.55 -6.15
C PHE A 135 8.38 4.33 -5.03
N TRP A 136 9.50 5.00 -5.32
CA TRP A 136 10.20 5.83 -4.36
C TRP A 136 9.29 6.95 -3.84
N GLU A 137 8.74 7.76 -4.72
CA GLU A 137 7.92 8.93 -4.37
C GLU A 137 6.60 8.54 -3.71
N ARG A 138 5.90 7.54 -4.26
CA ARG A 138 4.54 7.18 -3.82
C ARG A 138 4.50 6.20 -2.64
N ALA A 139 5.52 5.37 -2.47
CA ALA A 139 5.58 4.41 -1.38
C ALA A 139 6.60 4.81 -0.32
N ILE A 140 7.89 4.92 -0.70
CA ILE A 140 8.97 5.10 0.28
C ILE A 140 8.85 6.45 0.98
N GLU A 141 8.76 7.55 0.24
CA GLU A 141 8.67 8.90 0.82
C GLU A 141 7.37 9.10 1.60
N ARG A 142 6.24 8.64 1.08
CA ARG A 142 4.95 8.82 1.78
C ARG A 142 4.87 8.05 3.09
N THR A 143 5.35 6.80 3.11
CA THR A 143 5.40 6.03 4.36
C THR A 143 6.37 6.65 5.36
N ASN A 144 7.54 7.14 4.90
CA ASN A 144 8.48 7.86 5.75
C ASN A 144 7.87 9.13 6.33
N ALA A 145 7.24 9.96 5.49
CA ALA A 145 6.61 11.21 5.91
C ALA A 145 5.47 10.98 6.93
N THR A 146 4.75 9.86 6.85
CA THR A 146 3.70 9.52 7.82
C THR A 146 4.29 9.24 9.21
N LEU A 147 5.34 8.40 9.28
CA LEU A 147 6.03 8.14 10.55
C LEU A 147 6.72 9.41 11.08
N GLU A 148 7.41 10.15 10.22
CA GLU A 148 8.10 11.39 10.57
C GLU A 148 7.15 12.43 11.18
N ARG A 149 5.97 12.61 10.59
CA ARG A 149 4.96 13.56 11.08
C ARG A 149 4.51 13.21 12.50
N TRP A 150 4.22 11.94 12.77
CA TRP A 150 3.88 11.50 14.11
C TRP A 150 5.03 11.71 15.09
N LEU A 151 6.26 11.36 14.74
CA LEU A 151 7.44 11.58 15.58
C LEU A 151 7.66 13.07 15.89
N ARG A 152 7.48 13.95 14.89
CA ARG A 152 7.53 15.41 15.08
C ARG A 152 6.47 15.90 16.07
N ALA A 153 5.25 15.41 15.96
CA ALA A 153 4.17 15.77 16.89
C ALA A 153 4.52 15.33 18.32
N GLN A 154 5.01 14.09 18.51
CA GLN A 154 5.42 13.63 19.85
C GLN A 154 6.60 14.45 20.42
N SER A 155 7.54 14.85 19.59
CA SER A 155 8.65 15.72 20.00
C SER A 155 8.17 17.14 20.35
N ALA A 156 7.25 17.71 19.56
CA ALA A 156 6.66 19.02 19.84
C ALA A 156 5.87 19.04 21.15
N HIS A 157 5.26 17.94 21.55
CA HIS A 157 4.59 17.76 22.84
C HIS A 157 5.56 17.45 23.99
N GLY A 158 6.88 17.41 23.73
CA GLY A 158 7.89 17.09 24.76
C GLY A 158 7.88 15.63 25.25
N ARG A 159 7.18 14.74 24.53
CA ARG A 159 7.07 13.32 24.90
C ARG A 159 8.25 12.48 24.41
N LEU A 160 8.92 12.93 23.34
CA LEU A 160 10.13 12.32 22.77
C LEU A 160 11.21 13.37 22.58
N ALA A 161 12.47 12.94 22.73
CA ALA A 161 13.66 13.74 22.42
C ALA A 161 14.28 13.16 21.13
N ILE A 162 13.95 13.74 19.96
CA ILE A 162 14.41 13.28 18.66
C ILE A 162 14.96 14.49 17.91
N ASP A 163 16.26 14.47 17.59
CA ASP A 163 16.93 15.56 16.87
C ASP A 163 16.56 15.55 15.38
N ASP A 164 16.50 14.37 14.77
CA ASP A 164 16.15 14.17 13.36
C ASP A 164 14.98 13.17 13.21
N PRO A 165 13.72 13.63 13.20
CA PRO A 165 12.56 12.79 13.01
C PRO A 165 12.52 12.07 11.64
N HIS A 166 13.12 12.65 10.60
CA HIS A 166 13.21 12.01 9.28
C HIS A 166 14.09 10.77 9.31
N MET A 167 15.29 10.91 9.87
CA MET A 167 16.23 9.79 10.06
C MET A 167 15.64 8.73 10.98
N ALA A 168 15.02 9.14 12.09
CA ALA A 168 14.37 8.23 13.04
C ALA A 168 13.26 7.41 12.39
N ALA A 169 12.42 8.02 11.54
CA ALA A 169 11.40 7.33 10.77
C ALA A 169 12.02 6.29 9.82
N GLY A 170 13.10 6.63 9.14
CA GLY A 170 13.85 5.70 8.29
C GLY A 170 14.41 4.50 9.06
N MET A 171 14.99 4.74 10.25
CA MET A 171 15.51 3.69 11.13
C MET A 171 14.41 2.76 11.61
N LEU A 172 13.28 3.29 12.06
CA LEU A 172 12.11 2.49 12.49
C LEU A 172 11.57 1.60 11.36
N ARG A 173 11.47 2.15 10.16
CA ARG A 173 11.07 1.38 8.97
C ARG A 173 12.06 0.24 8.67
N GLY A 174 13.35 0.53 8.75
CA GLY A 174 14.39 -0.50 8.57
C GLY A 174 14.32 -1.60 9.62
N MET A 175 14.17 -1.25 10.90
CA MET A 175 14.01 -2.21 12.00
C MET A 175 12.78 -3.10 11.80
N MET A 176 11.66 -2.52 11.31
CA MET A 176 10.42 -3.26 11.13
C MET A 176 10.46 -4.21 9.92
N ALA A 177 11.00 -3.76 8.78
CA ALA A 177 10.81 -4.43 7.50
C ALA A 177 12.04 -5.19 6.98
N MET A 178 13.25 -4.70 7.17
CA MET A 178 14.41 -5.10 6.38
C MET A 178 14.69 -6.61 6.43
N GLU A 179 14.79 -7.18 7.61
CA GLU A 179 15.13 -8.60 7.78
C GLU A 179 13.98 -9.51 7.34
N PRO A 180 12.71 -9.35 7.82
CA PRO A 180 11.62 -10.25 7.42
C PRO A 180 11.29 -10.14 5.92
N GLN A 181 11.33 -8.96 5.33
CA GLN A 181 11.17 -8.80 3.88
C GLN A 181 12.21 -9.60 3.09
N ARG A 182 13.50 -9.50 3.48
CA ARG A 182 14.57 -10.26 2.83
C ARG A 182 14.35 -11.77 2.97
N ALA A 183 13.91 -12.24 4.13
CA ALA A 183 13.63 -13.65 4.35
C ALA A 183 12.54 -14.19 3.41
N VAL A 184 11.45 -13.42 3.20
CA VAL A 184 10.41 -13.77 2.22
C VAL A 184 10.93 -13.64 0.80
N MET A 185 11.63 -12.54 0.46
CA MET A 185 12.16 -12.30 -0.88
C MET A 185 13.14 -13.39 -1.33
N MET A 186 13.93 -13.94 -0.40
CA MET A 186 14.89 -15.02 -0.66
C MET A 186 14.28 -16.43 -0.49
N GLY A 187 12.97 -16.53 -0.24
CA GLY A 187 12.28 -17.81 -0.09
C GLY A 187 12.64 -18.60 1.18
N ARG A 188 13.24 -17.94 2.19
CA ARG A 188 13.56 -18.58 3.48
C ARG A 188 12.30 -18.84 4.31
N ILE A 189 11.33 -17.96 4.24
CA ILE A 189 9.99 -18.10 4.81
C ILE A 189 8.98 -17.75 3.71
N ARG A 190 7.77 -18.27 3.84
CA ARG A 190 6.73 -18.06 2.83
C ARG A 190 5.93 -16.79 3.13
N ASP A 191 5.43 -16.71 4.33
CA ASP A 191 4.55 -15.63 4.80
C ASP A 191 4.95 -15.22 6.22
N ILE A 192 4.55 -14.04 6.65
CA ILE A 192 4.75 -13.51 7.99
C ILE A 192 3.37 -13.34 8.61
N ASP A 193 3.12 -14.04 9.71
CA ASP A 193 1.84 -14.00 10.39
C ASP A 193 1.66 -12.74 11.26
N GLU A 194 0.42 -12.46 11.60
CA GLU A 194 0.00 -11.34 12.43
C GLU A 194 0.74 -11.28 13.77
N ALA A 195 0.89 -12.42 14.45
CA ALA A 195 1.57 -12.48 15.74
C ALA A 195 3.03 -12.05 15.63
N THR A 196 3.71 -12.45 14.56
CA THR A 196 5.10 -12.07 14.25
C THR A 196 5.21 -10.58 13.96
N ILE A 197 4.27 -10.00 13.18
CA ILE A 197 4.23 -8.56 12.90
C ILE A 197 4.05 -7.77 14.20
N MET A 198 3.09 -8.14 15.04
CA MET A 198 2.82 -7.47 16.31
C MET A 198 3.99 -7.55 17.29
N ALA A 199 4.55 -8.75 17.50
CA ALA A 199 5.71 -8.93 18.37
C ALA A 199 6.92 -8.10 17.92
N ARG A 200 7.13 -8.00 16.61
CA ARG A 200 8.20 -7.18 16.03
C ARG A 200 7.93 -5.69 16.23
N ALA A 201 6.70 -5.22 16.02
CA ALA A 201 6.31 -3.83 16.26
C ALA A 201 6.53 -3.43 17.74
N GLU A 202 6.11 -4.27 18.68
CA GLU A 202 6.35 -4.06 20.12
C GLU A 202 7.84 -3.97 20.44
N ARG A 203 8.64 -4.89 19.89
CA ARG A 203 10.08 -4.92 20.14
C ARG A 203 10.81 -3.74 19.53
N CYS A 204 10.45 -3.35 18.30
CA CYS A 204 10.99 -2.15 17.65
C CYS A 204 10.67 -0.88 18.45
N ALA A 205 9.41 -0.74 18.89
CA ALA A 205 9.00 0.39 19.73
C ALA A 205 9.75 0.43 21.05
N GLU A 206 9.91 -0.70 21.73
CA GLU A 206 10.65 -0.80 22.97
C GLU A 206 12.12 -0.40 22.82
N ILE A 207 12.83 -0.92 21.82
CA ILE A 207 14.22 -0.59 21.55
C ILE A 207 14.37 0.89 21.22
N PHE A 208 13.51 1.42 20.36
CA PHE A 208 13.54 2.83 19.95
C PHE A 208 13.29 3.77 21.14
N LEU A 209 12.25 3.52 21.93
CA LEU A 209 11.88 4.38 23.05
C LEU A 209 12.91 4.37 24.17
N ASN A 210 13.59 3.25 24.41
CA ASN A 210 14.68 3.18 25.39
C ASN A 210 15.89 4.04 25.00
N GLY A 211 16.08 4.31 23.68
CA GLY A 211 17.11 5.22 23.18
C GLY A 211 16.65 6.66 22.98
N ALA A 212 15.33 6.89 22.83
CA ALA A 212 14.75 8.19 22.47
C ALA A 212 13.97 8.88 23.62
N LEU A 213 13.87 8.25 24.78
CA LEU A 213 13.21 8.85 25.94
C LEU A 213 14.00 10.07 26.42
N SER A 214 13.29 11.16 26.68
CA SER A 214 13.84 12.31 27.41
C SER A 214 14.26 11.88 28.80
N ARG A 215 15.50 12.17 29.19
CA ARG A 215 16.06 11.90 30.53
C ARG A 215 15.67 13.00 31.50
#